data_7a84915e7b8e5d4788a8a93c0f0d3f3c
#
_entry.id   7a84915e7b8e5d4788a8a93c0f0d3f3c
#
_cell.length_a   1.000
_cell.length_b   1.000
_cell.length_c   1.000
_cell.angle_alpha   90.00
_cell.angle_beta   90.00
_cell.angle_gamma   90.00
#
_symmetry.space_group_name_H-M   'P 1'
#
loop_
_entity.id
_entity.type
_entity.pdbx_description
1 polymer ?
#
loop_
_entity_poly.entity_id
_entity_poly.type
_entity_poly.pdbx_seq_one_letter_code
_entity_poly.pdbx_strand_id
1 'polypeptide(L)'
;GKSLTTEEFSGIVENLIACEGRLDVINISGGEPLVHPEIKKIVDLATRDEIATVTVSTNGLELLRDPSLLDFLVEREVFIALQFDGFDDSAYVKMRGVPLLEKKTALLEKLKASGAKASLVMTAALGVNEAQIPSVVKYFLENDFIRSLMVQPLSVHRGGGEYAGFDPMDRLTIPDAIKLIAAGSGGVLLESDILPLPCSHPACFHLAYLFDLGEGQYSPINRLLAVGDYLSVIRDRAFFGLDEESMEVINKLIFDLWSSAGSVPVTQKILSSAKKLMREISRNYTPKKAMTLGGEKIKSIFIHHFMDRYNFDLSRANKCCQQYPLSDGTLRPCCTFNNFSRERL
;
A
#
# COMPACT_ATOMS: atom_id res chain seq x y z
N GLY A 1 -10.31 -22.96 -4.16
CA GLY A 1 -9.04 -22.87 -4.90
C GLY A 1 -7.95 -23.61 -4.13
N LYS A 2 -6.91 -24.03 -4.82
CA LYS A 2 -5.74 -24.64 -4.19
C LYS A 2 -4.98 -23.58 -3.40
N SER A 3 -4.66 -23.83 -2.12
CA SER A 3 -3.71 -23.01 -1.35
C SER A 3 -2.30 -23.55 -1.59
N LEU A 4 -1.28 -22.68 -1.55
CA LEU A 4 0.12 -23.10 -1.55
C LEU A 4 0.42 -23.85 -0.26
N THR A 5 1.21 -24.92 -0.35
CA THR A 5 1.80 -25.54 0.86
C THR A 5 2.94 -24.67 1.40
N THR A 6 3.37 -24.91 2.62
CA THR A 6 4.53 -24.22 3.20
C THR A 6 5.81 -24.50 2.42
N GLU A 7 5.96 -25.72 1.86
CA GLU A 7 7.10 -26.12 1.03
C GLU A 7 7.09 -25.39 -0.32
N GLU A 8 5.93 -25.31 -1.00
CA GLU A 8 5.76 -24.55 -2.24
C GLU A 8 6.09 -23.06 -2.00
N PHE A 9 5.57 -22.48 -0.89
CA PHE A 9 5.84 -21.10 -0.53
C PHE A 9 7.32 -20.85 -0.23
N SER A 10 7.97 -21.75 0.54
CA SER A 10 9.42 -21.66 0.82
C SER A 10 10.23 -21.70 -0.46
N GLY A 11 9.93 -22.63 -1.37
CA GLY A 11 10.63 -22.73 -2.66
C GLY A 11 10.49 -21.47 -3.52
N ILE A 12 9.31 -20.82 -3.51
CA ILE A 12 9.08 -19.55 -4.18
C ILE A 12 9.95 -18.45 -3.56
N VAL A 13 9.96 -18.30 -2.24
CA VAL A 13 10.77 -17.29 -1.54
C VAL A 13 12.26 -17.48 -1.79
N GLU A 14 12.76 -18.73 -1.71
CA GLU A 14 14.17 -19.06 -2.01
C GLU A 14 14.56 -18.66 -3.43
N ASN A 15 13.70 -18.97 -4.43
CA ASN A 15 13.94 -18.60 -5.82
C ASN A 15 13.99 -17.08 -6.01
N LEU A 16 13.05 -16.34 -5.38
CA LEU A 16 13.04 -14.88 -5.45
C LEU A 16 14.33 -14.27 -4.85
N ILE A 17 14.75 -14.75 -3.68
CA ILE A 17 15.98 -14.28 -3.03
C ILE A 17 17.20 -14.63 -3.88
N ALA A 18 17.24 -15.82 -4.47
CA ALA A 18 18.35 -16.23 -5.34
C ALA A 18 18.46 -15.35 -6.60
N CYS A 19 17.34 -14.86 -7.14
CA CYS A 19 17.33 -13.99 -8.33
C CYS A 19 17.60 -12.53 -8.01
N GLU A 20 17.00 -12.00 -6.94
CA GLU A 20 16.96 -10.54 -6.64
C GLU A 20 17.95 -10.15 -5.52
N GLY A 21 18.45 -11.12 -4.75
CA GLY A 21 19.28 -10.92 -3.57
C GLY A 21 18.49 -10.36 -2.37
N ARG A 22 17.73 -9.30 -2.57
CA ARG A 22 16.83 -8.69 -1.57
C ARG A 22 15.49 -8.33 -2.20
N LEU A 23 14.44 -8.43 -1.38
CA LEU A 23 13.07 -8.11 -1.77
C LEU A 23 12.58 -6.93 -0.95
N ASP A 24 12.01 -5.92 -1.60
CA ASP A 24 11.44 -4.77 -0.91
C ASP A 24 10.15 -5.17 -0.17
N VAL A 25 9.27 -5.93 -0.84
CA VAL A 25 7.98 -6.32 -0.27
C VAL A 25 7.55 -7.69 -0.74
N ILE A 26 7.13 -8.53 0.20
CA ILE A 26 6.29 -9.68 -0.08
C ILE A 26 4.88 -9.41 0.45
N ASN A 27 3.88 -9.55 -0.43
CA ASN A 27 2.48 -9.47 -0.02
C ASN A 27 1.84 -10.85 -0.03
N ILE A 28 1.53 -11.37 1.15
CA ILE A 28 0.79 -12.61 1.32
C ILE A 28 -0.68 -12.32 1.06
N SER A 29 -1.22 -12.91 0.00
CA SER A 29 -2.58 -12.68 -0.46
C SER A 29 -3.23 -13.95 -1.00
N GLY A 30 -4.47 -13.88 -1.43
CA GLY A 30 -5.20 -15.00 -1.99
C GLY A 30 -6.69 -14.75 -1.95
N GLY A 31 -7.50 -15.74 -1.50
CA GLY A 31 -8.88 -15.51 -1.11
C GLY A 31 -8.92 -14.74 0.22
N GLU A 32 -8.62 -15.45 1.30
CA GLU A 32 -8.34 -14.87 2.62
C GLU A 32 -7.15 -15.63 3.23
N PRO A 33 -5.95 -15.04 3.28
CA PRO A 33 -4.75 -15.75 3.69
C PRO A 33 -4.78 -16.18 5.16
N LEU A 34 -5.48 -15.42 6.03
CA LEU A 34 -5.49 -15.71 7.46
C LEU A 34 -6.27 -16.97 7.84
N VAL A 35 -7.06 -17.56 6.91
CA VAL A 35 -7.71 -18.86 7.13
C VAL A 35 -6.79 -20.04 6.78
N HIS A 36 -5.58 -19.80 6.27
CA HIS A 36 -4.65 -20.86 5.96
C HIS A 36 -4.20 -21.57 7.24
N PRO A 37 -4.26 -22.93 7.33
CA PRO A 37 -3.98 -23.65 8.56
C PRO A 37 -2.54 -23.44 9.07
N GLU A 38 -1.61 -23.16 8.19
CA GLU A 38 -0.20 -22.92 8.52
C GLU A 38 0.23 -21.47 8.30
N ILE A 39 -0.71 -20.51 8.42
CA ILE A 39 -0.42 -19.09 8.15
C ILE A 39 0.76 -18.56 8.97
N LYS A 40 0.89 -18.97 10.22
CA LYS A 40 2.00 -18.56 11.08
C LYS A 40 3.35 -19.01 10.51
N LYS A 41 3.46 -20.23 9.99
CA LYS A 41 4.68 -20.73 9.33
C LYS A 41 4.98 -19.97 8.04
N ILE A 42 3.96 -19.68 7.23
CA ILE A 42 4.10 -18.89 5.99
C ILE A 42 4.63 -17.49 6.30
N VAL A 43 4.10 -16.84 7.33
CA VAL A 43 4.58 -15.52 7.79
C VAL A 43 6.03 -15.62 8.29
N ASP A 44 6.38 -16.64 9.10
CA ASP A 44 7.75 -16.85 9.57
C ASP A 44 8.74 -17.06 8.40
N LEU A 45 8.33 -17.79 7.36
CA LEU A 45 9.14 -17.99 6.16
C LEU A 45 9.32 -16.70 5.34
N ALA A 46 8.36 -15.78 5.41
CA ALA A 46 8.45 -14.47 4.75
C ALA A 46 9.21 -13.42 5.59
N THR A 47 9.30 -13.61 6.92
CA THR A 47 9.96 -12.65 7.84
C THR A 47 11.45 -12.96 7.95
N ARG A 48 12.21 -12.65 6.90
CA ARG A 48 13.64 -12.89 6.76
C ARG A 48 14.39 -11.57 6.56
N ASP A 49 15.69 -11.57 6.81
CA ASP A 49 16.53 -10.36 6.66
C ASP A 49 16.65 -9.88 5.20
N GLU A 50 16.50 -10.80 4.25
CA GLU A 50 16.50 -10.49 2.81
C GLU A 50 15.19 -9.83 2.36
N ILE A 51 14.14 -9.82 3.19
CA ILE A 51 12.81 -9.26 2.87
C ILE A 51 12.57 -8.06 3.76
N ALA A 52 12.51 -6.89 3.15
CA ALA A 52 12.43 -5.65 3.91
C ALA A 52 11.03 -5.43 4.54
N THR A 53 9.97 -5.82 3.85
CA THR A 53 8.59 -5.65 4.34
C THR A 53 7.73 -6.85 3.99
N VAL A 54 7.00 -7.35 4.99
CA VAL A 54 5.97 -8.37 4.79
C VAL A 54 4.60 -7.72 4.98
N THR A 55 3.70 -7.94 4.02
CA THR A 55 2.33 -7.45 4.07
C THR A 55 1.37 -8.64 3.98
N VAL A 56 0.28 -8.59 4.72
CA VAL A 56 -0.82 -9.56 4.61
C VAL A 56 -2.10 -8.84 4.18
N SER A 57 -2.61 -9.19 2.98
CA SER A 57 -3.88 -8.65 2.47
C SER A 57 -5.04 -9.46 3.01
N THR A 58 -5.87 -8.86 3.86
CA THR A 58 -6.93 -9.58 4.57
C THR A 58 -8.23 -8.79 4.67
N ASN A 59 -9.34 -9.51 4.75
CA ASN A 59 -10.62 -8.93 5.18
C ASN A 59 -10.64 -8.66 6.70
N GLY A 60 -9.72 -9.22 7.46
CA GLY A 60 -9.49 -9.00 8.88
C GLY A 60 -10.42 -9.74 9.83
N LEU A 61 -11.39 -10.51 9.34
CA LEU A 61 -12.37 -11.16 10.20
C LEU A 61 -11.74 -12.21 11.13
N GLU A 62 -10.67 -12.89 10.68
CA GLU A 62 -9.95 -13.84 11.53
C GLU A 62 -9.21 -13.14 12.68
N LEU A 63 -8.74 -11.89 12.50
CA LEU A 63 -8.12 -11.13 13.59
C LEU A 63 -9.10 -10.74 14.71
N LEU A 64 -10.39 -10.71 14.42
CA LEU A 64 -11.43 -10.56 15.45
C LEU A 64 -11.68 -11.87 16.19
N ARG A 65 -11.60 -13.02 15.50
CA ARG A 65 -11.84 -14.34 16.07
C ARG A 65 -10.67 -14.84 16.90
N ASP A 66 -9.44 -14.63 16.41
CA ASP A 66 -8.20 -15.05 17.06
C ASP A 66 -7.30 -13.85 17.38
N PRO A 67 -7.39 -13.30 18.60
CA PRO A 67 -6.48 -12.22 19.04
C PRO A 67 -5.00 -12.60 18.99
N SER A 68 -4.68 -13.89 19.23
CA SER A 68 -3.28 -14.34 19.23
C SER A 68 -2.63 -14.27 17.84
N LEU A 69 -3.44 -14.30 16.79
CA LEU A 69 -2.96 -14.11 15.42
C LEU A 69 -2.57 -12.66 15.16
N LEU A 70 -3.32 -11.70 15.72
CA LEU A 70 -2.95 -10.28 15.63
C LEU A 70 -1.64 -10.02 16.38
N ASP A 71 -1.52 -10.49 17.62
CA ASP A 71 -0.28 -10.34 18.41
C ASP A 71 0.92 -10.93 17.67
N PHE A 72 0.75 -12.12 17.09
CA PHE A 72 1.77 -12.77 16.27
C PHE A 72 2.22 -11.92 15.07
N LEU A 73 1.29 -11.29 14.35
CA LEU A 73 1.61 -10.42 13.20
C LEU A 73 2.31 -9.13 13.65
N VAL A 74 1.88 -8.55 14.78
CA VAL A 74 2.50 -7.33 15.35
C VAL A 74 3.93 -7.61 15.81
N GLU A 75 4.19 -8.71 16.51
CA GLU A 75 5.53 -9.10 16.96
C GLU A 75 6.52 -9.25 15.80
N ARG A 76 6.04 -9.63 14.61
CA ARG A 76 6.83 -9.79 13.39
C ARG A 76 6.86 -8.55 12.49
N GLU A 77 6.33 -7.44 12.98
CA GLU A 77 6.25 -6.18 12.23
C GLU A 77 5.56 -6.31 10.86
N VAL A 78 4.60 -7.25 10.74
CA VAL A 78 3.85 -7.47 9.51
C VAL A 78 2.87 -6.33 9.28
N PHE A 79 2.86 -5.76 8.08
CA PHE A 79 1.86 -4.78 7.68
C PHE A 79 0.52 -5.46 7.36
N ILE A 80 -0.54 -4.97 7.99
CA ILE A 80 -1.89 -5.49 7.79
C ILE A 80 -2.59 -4.65 6.73
N ALA A 81 -2.65 -5.14 5.49
CA ALA A 81 -3.42 -4.52 4.42
C ALA A 81 -4.90 -4.91 4.55
N LEU A 82 -5.61 -4.11 5.32
CA LEU A 82 -7.00 -4.34 5.66
C LEU A 82 -7.93 -3.87 4.55
N GLN A 83 -8.74 -4.76 4.01
CA GLN A 83 -9.86 -4.40 3.15
C GLN A 83 -10.87 -3.55 3.92
N PHE A 84 -11.11 -2.33 3.44
CA PHE A 84 -12.01 -1.37 4.06
C PHE A 84 -12.70 -0.51 3.00
N ASP A 85 -13.99 -0.73 2.76
CA ASP A 85 -14.72 -0.13 1.63
C ASP A 85 -15.50 1.14 2.00
N GLY A 86 -15.31 1.69 3.20
CA GLY A 86 -15.93 2.94 3.65
C GLY A 86 -16.71 2.80 4.96
N PHE A 87 -17.44 3.86 5.31
CA PHE A 87 -18.20 3.99 6.55
C PHE A 87 -19.71 3.83 6.34
N ASP A 88 -20.11 3.08 5.30
CA ASP A 88 -21.51 2.82 4.98
C ASP A 88 -21.72 1.31 4.72
N ASP A 89 -22.62 0.70 5.48
CA ASP A 89 -22.94 -0.72 5.35
C ASP A 89 -23.56 -1.07 3.98
N SER A 90 -24.22 -0.12 3.33
CA SER A 90 -24.80 -0.35 1.99
C SER A 90 -23.72 -0.74 0.98
N ALA A 91 -22.53 -0.15 1.08
CA ALA A 91 -21.37 -0.51 0.26
C ALA A 91 -20.93 -1.96 0.52
N TYR A 92 -20.83 -2.38 1.77
CA TYR A 92 -20.47 -3.77 2.10
C TYR A 92 -21.55 -4.77 1.64
N VAL A 93 -22.82 -4.45 1.85
CA VAL A 93 -23.92 -5.31 1.35
C VAL A 93 -23.86 -5.46 -0.16
N LYS A 94 -23.67 -4.35 -0.89
CA LYS A 94 -23.60 -4.35 -2.37
C LYS A 94 -22.37 -5.10 -2.89
N MET A 95 -21.20 -4.91 -2.26
CA MET A 95 -19.92 -5.42 -2.76
C MET A 95 -19.51 -6.75 -2.12
N ARG A 96 -19.96 -7.05 -0.91
CA ARG A 96 -19.54 -8.23 -0.11
C ARG A 96 -20.68 -9.15 0.26
N GLY A 97 -21.93 -8.75 -0.01
CA GLY A 97 -23.13 -9.52 0.24
C GLY A 97 -23.65 -9.51 1.69
N VAL A 98 -22.93 -8.85 2.60
CA VAL A 98 -23.28 -8.80 4.04
C VAL A 98 -22.88 -7.47 4.66
N PRO A 99 -23.59 -6.98 5.71
CA PRO A 99 -23.16 -5.81 6.47
C PRO A 99 -21.88 -6.15 7.27
N LEU A 100 -20.88 -5.26 7.19
CA LEU A 100 -19.57 -5.49 7.82
C LEU A 100 -19.05 -4.26 8.58
N LEU A 101 -19.72 -3.12 8.55
CA LEU A 101 -19.20 -1.88 9.10
C LEU A 101 -18.87 -1.99 10.59
N GLU A 102 -19.76 -2.56 11.39
CA GLU A 102 -19.54 -2.77 12.84
C GLU A 102 -18.25 -3.58 13.08
N LYS A 103 -18.07 -4.69 12.36
CA LYS A 103 -16.87 -5.54 12.48
C LYS A 103 -15.62 -4.81 12.03
N LYS A 104 -15.71 -4.03 10.94
CA LYS A 104 -14.59 -3.24 10.43
C LYS A 104 -14.18 -2.14 11.40
N THR A 105 -15.15 -1.46 12.01
CA THR A 105 -14.88 -0.43 13.03
C THR A 105 -14.24 -1.05 14.27
N ALA A 106 -14.79 -2.14 14.78
CA ALA A 106 -14.19 -2.87 15.91
C ALA A 106 -12.76 -3.33 15.61
N LEU A 107 -12.49 -3.77 14.38
CA LEU A 107 -11.15 -4.17 13.95
C LEU A 107 -10.19 -2.98 13.88
N LEU A 108 -10.61 -1.83 13.36
CA LEU A 108 -9.78 -0.62 13.35
C LEU A 108 -9.35 -0.21 14.76
N GLU A 109 -10.27 -0.23 15.72
CA GLU A 109 -9.96 0.06 17.13
C GLU A 109 -8.98 -0.98 17.72
N LYS A 110 -9.16 -2.25 17.39
CA LYS A 110 -8.27 -3.32 17.83
C LYS A 110 -6.86 -3.18 17.25
N LEU A 111 -6.72 -2.86 15.95
CA LEU A 111 -5.45 -2.60 15.30
C LEU A 111 -4.74 -1.40 15.93
N LYS A 112 -5.48 -0.33 16.19
CA LYS A 112 -4.95 0.86 16.87
C LYS A 112 -4.44 0.54 18.28
N ALA A 113 -5.20 -0.22 19.06
CA ALA A 113 -4.83 -0.60 20.42
C ALA A 113 -3.62 -1.54 20.49
N SER A 114 -3.45 -2.42 19.48
CA SER A 114 -2.33 -3.38 19.41
C SER A 114 -1.01 -2.76 18.94
N GLY A 115 -1.01 -1.52 18.47
CA GLY A 115 0.17 -0.91 17.84
C GLY A 115 0.48 -1.45 16.44
N ALA A 116 -0.46 -2.16 15.81
CA ALA A 116 -0.29 -2.70 14.47
C ALA A 116 -0.08 -1.58 13.44
N LYS A 117 0.79 -1.81 12.47
CA LYS A 117 0.92 -0.95 11.28
C LYS A 117 -0.08 -1.43 10.23
N ALA A 118 -1.02 -0.58 9.84
CA ALA A 118 -2.07 -0.93 8.90
C ALA A 118 -1.99 -0.13 7.60
N SER A 119 -2.45 -0.78 6.53
CA SER A 119 -2.81 -0.16 5.27
C SER A 119 -4.31 -0.36 5.04
N LEU A 120 -5.04 0.67 4.68
CA LEU A 120 -6.43 0.51 4.23
C LEU A 120 -6.45 0.25 2.73
N VAL A 121 -7.17 -0.77 2.32
CA VAL A 121 -7.39 -1.11 0.91
C VAL A 121 -8.87 -0.97 0.61
N MET A 122 -9.22 0.09 -0.12
CA MET A 122 -10.59 0.40 -0.52
C MET A 122 -10.83 0.00 -1.96
N THR A 123 -11.72 -0.96 -2.20
CA THR A 123 -12.27 -1.15 -3.55
C THR A 123 -13.33 -0.08 -3.78
N ALA A 124 -13.11 0.77 -4.78
CA ALA A 124 -13.99 1.90 -5.07
C ALA A 124 -14.82 1.64 -6.35
N ALA A 125 -16.13 1.61 -6.21
CA ALA A 125 -17.08 1.37 -7.30
C ALA A 125 -17.97 2.58 -7.51
N LEU A 126 -18.06 3.05 -8.76
CA LEU A 126 -18.89 4.19 -9.15
C LEU A 126 -20.36 3.89 -8.85
N GLY A 127 -21.06 4.87 -8.29
CA GLY A 127 -22.47 4.74 -7.85
C GLY A 127 -22.68 3.82 -6.64
N VAL A 128 -21.62 3.42 -5.93
CA VAL A 128 -21.69 2.55 -4.74
C VAL A 128 -21.02 3.18 -3.53
N ASN A 129 -19.71 3.41 -3.61
CA ASN A 129 -18.93 3.89 -2.47
C ASN A 129 -17.86 4.93 -2.83
N GLU A 130 -17.77 5.40 -4.06
CA GLU A 130 -16.81 6.45 -4.43
C GLU A 130 -16.98 7.72 -3.59
N ALA A 131 -18.22 8.04 -3.21
CA ALA A 131 -18.52 9.16 -2.31
C ALA A 131 -17.93 8.99 -0.90
N GLN A 132 -17.49 7.77 -0.52
CA GLN A 132 -16.85 7.50 0.76
C GLN A 132 -15.34 7.80 0.74
N ILE A 133 -14.71 7.93 -0.45
CA ILE A 133 -13.26 8.20 -0.58
C ILE A 133 -12.83 9.40 0.28
N PRO A 134 -13.51 10.57 0.24
CA PRO A 134 -13.12 11.70 1.09
C PRO A 134 -13.10 11.38 2.59
N SER A 135 -14.10 10.64 3.07
CA SER A 135 -14.20 10.26 4.50
C SER A 135 -13.11 9.28 4.90
N VAL A 136 -12.76 8.33 4.02
CA VAL A 136 -11.68 7.37 4.24
C VAL A 136 -10.32 8.07 4.23
N VAL A 137 -10.11 9.03 3.33
CA VAL A 137 -8.89 9.85 3.29
C VAL A 137 -8.72 10.67 4.57
N LYS A 138 -9.80 11.32 5.03
CA LYS A 138 -9.79 12.06 6.29
C LYS A 138 -9.42 11.13 7.46
N TYR A 139 -10.07 9.98 7.58
CA TYR A 139 -9.78 9.00 8.63
C TYR A 139 -8.32 8.50 8.58
N PHE A 140 -7.80 8.24 7.38
CA PHE A 140 -6.41 7.87 7.16
C PHE A 140 -5.44 8.95 7.69
N LEU A 141 -5.70 10.23 7.39
CA LEU A 141 -4.83 11.33 7.83
C LEU A 141 -4.88 11.54 9.35
N GLU A 142 -6.04 11.31 9.99
CA GLU A 142 -6.26 11.49 11.42
C GLU A 142 -5.73 10.34 12.29
N ASN A 143 -5.35 9.19 11.70
CA ASN A 143 -4.96 7.99 12.45
C ASN A 143 -3.56 7.49 12.07
N ASP A 144 -2.59 7.66 12.96
CA ASP A 144 -1.17 7.38 12.70
C ASP A 144 -0.82 5.89 12.55
N PHE A 145 -1.62 4.98 13.13
CA PHE A 145 -1.43 3.54 12.94
C PHE A 145 -1.69 3.10 11.48
N ILE A 146 -2.42 3.90 10.70
CA ILE A 146 -2.65 3.67 9.28
C ILE A 146 -1.53 4.37 8.50
N ARG A 147 -0.63 3.57 7.92
CA ARG A 147 0.56 4.08 7.20
C ARG A 147 0.31 4.29 5.72
N SER A 148 -0.65 3.55 5.14
CA SER A 148 -1.01 3.75 3.73
C SER A 148 -2.51 3.59 3.49
N LEU A 149 -2.98 4.24 2.43
CA LEU A 149 -4.31 4.08 1.87
C LEU A 149 -4.17 3.71 0.40
N MET A 150 -4.77 2.60 0.00
CA MET A 150 -4.85 2.18 -1.40
C MET A 150 -6.29 2.24 -1.88
N VAL A 151 -6.57 3.10 -2.84
CA VAL A 151 -7.85 3.16 -3.55
C VAL A 151 -7.73 2.34 -4.82
N GLN A 152 -8.57 1.32 -4.94
CA GLN A 152 -8.61 0.42 -6.08
C GLN A 152 -9.93 0.59 -6.83
N PRO A 153 -9.97 1.32 -7.96
CA PRO A 153 -11.14 1.31 -8.81
C PRO A 153 -11.57 -0.13 -9.13
N LEU A 154 -12.86 -0.41 -9.02
CA LEU A 154 -13.42 -1.75 -9.20
C LEU A 154 -13.01 -2.34 -10.56
N SER A 155 -12.52 -3.57 -10.55
CA SER A 155 -12.20 -4.37 -11.74
C SER A 155 -12.99 -5.68 -11.70
N VAL A 156 -13.56 -6.07 -12.84
CA VAL A 156 -14.40 -7.26 -12.96
C VAL A 156 -13.55 -8.44 -13.43
N HIS A 157 -12.89 -9.11 -12.47
CA HIS A 157 -12.07 -10.28 -12.78
C HIS A 157 -12.90 -11.54 -12.96
N ARG A 158 -12.43 -12.42 -13.85
CA ARG A 158 -12.98 -13.77 -14.01
C ARG A 158 -12.73 -14.58 -12.73
N GLY A 159 -13.77 -15.19 -12.18
CA GLY A 159 -13.70 -15.95 -10.91
C GLY A 159 -13.93 -15.14 -9.63
N GLY A 160 -14.08 -13.82 -9.72
CA GLY A 160 -14.48 -12.95 -8.60
C GLY A 160 -15.97 -12.89 -8.31
N GLY A 161 -16.76 -13.84 -8.82
CA GLY A 161 -18.22 -13.77 -8.86
C GLY A 161 -18.69 -12.84 -9.99
N GLU A 162 -19.81 -13.12 -10.60
CA GLU A 162 -20.50 -12.12 -11.39
C GLU A 162 -20.91 -11.00 -10.42
N TYR A 163 -20.30 -9.84 -10.52
CA TYR A 163 -20.78 -8.66 -9.84
C TYR A 163 -22.09 -8.24 -10.50
N ALA A 164 -23.17 -8.97 -10.15
CA ALA A 164 -24.49 -8.73 -10.69
C ALA A 164 -24.86 -7.26 -10.44
N GLY A 165 -25.02 -6.51 -11.52
CA GLY A 165 -25.45 -5.12 -11.49
C GLY A 165 -24.35 -4.06 -11.57
N PHE A 166 -23.09 -4.41 -11.87
CA PHE A 166 -22.07 -3.42 -12.27
C PHE A 166 -21.91 -3.41 -13.80
N ASP A 167 -22.06 -2.24 -14.41
CA ASP A 167 -21.68 -2.05 -15.80
C ASP A 167 -20.14 -1.96 -15.88
N PRO A 168 -19.45 -2.87 -16.57
CA PRO A 168 -18.00 -2.82 -16.69
C PRO A 168 -17.49 -1.59 -17.47
N MET A 169 -18.36 -0.89 -18.18
CA MET A 169 -18.02 0.36 -18.88
C MET A 169 -18.24 1.60 -18.02
N ASP A 170 -19.08 1.51 -16.99
CA ASP A 170 -19.33 2.59 -16.03
C ASP A 170 -18.45 2.40 -14.79
N ARG A 171 -17.24 2.95 -14.84
CA ARG A 171 -16.22 2.74 -13.81
C ARG A 171 -15.57 4.02 -13.32
N LEU A 172 -15.18 4.00 -12.06
CA LEU A 172 -14.33 5.05 -11.49
C LEU A 172 -12.97 5.04 -12.19
N THR A 173 -12.54 6.21 -12.66
CA THR A 173 -11.22 6.37 -13.29
C THR A 173 -10.17 6.87 -12.29
N ILE A 174 -8.88 6.78 -12.67
CA ILE A 174 -7.80 7.34 -11.83
C ILE A 174 -7.97 8.84 -11.63
N PRO A 175 -8.26 9.67 -12.66
CA PRO A 175 -8.52 11.10 -12.44
C PRO A 175 -9.68 11.38 -11.49
N ASP A 176 -10.75 10.59 -11.53
CA ASP A 176 -11.87 10.75 -10.59
C ASP A 176 -11.45 10.44 -9.15
N ALA A 177 -10.70 9.35 -8.95
CA ALA A 177 -10.15 9.01 -7.65
C ALA A 177 -9.19 10.08 -7.12
N ILE A 178 -8.33 10.66 -7.98
CA ILE A 178 -7.43 11.78 -7.62
C ILE A 178 -8.22 12.98 -7.09
N LYS A 179 -9.27 13.39 -7.78
CA LYS A 179 -10.14 14.52 -7.35
C LYS A 179 -10.77 14.25 -5.99
N LEU A 180 -11.33 13.05 -5.79
CA LEU A 180 -11.98 12.68 -4.53
C LEU A 180 -10.98 12.59 -3.37
N ILE A 181 -9.77 12.08 -3.61
CA ILE A 181 -8.69 12.04 -2.62
C ILE A 181 -8.24 13.46 -2.25
N ALA A 182 -8.01 14.33 -3.23
CA ALA A 182 -7.63 15.71 -2.98
C ALA A 182 -8.71 16.45 -2.18
N ALA A 183 -9.97 16.29 -2.54
CA ALA A 183 -11.11 16.88 -1.82
C ALA A 183 -11.20 16.39 -0.36
N GLY A 184 -10.95 15.08 -0.11
CA GLY A 184 -10.99 14.49 1.23
C GLY A 184 -9.79 14.85 2.11
N SER A 185 -8.72 15.37 1.53
CA SER A 185 -7.47 15.66 2.26
C SER A 185 -7.50 16.93 3.10
N GLY A 186 -8.57 17.74 3.03
CA GLY A 186 -8.65 19.01 3.75
C GLY A 186 -7.56 20.02 3.33
N GLY A 187 -7.08 19.95 2.08
CA GLY A 187 -6.05 20.84 1.53
C GLY A 187 -4.61 20.34 1.74
N VAL A 188 -4.40 19.19 2.37
CA VAL A 188 -3.09 18.55 2.49
C VAL A 188 -2.56 18.17 1.12
N LEU A 189 -3.42 17.60 0.25
CA LEU A 189 -3.09 17.20 -1.11
C LEU A 189 -3.81 18.08 -2.15
N LEU A 190 -3.11 18.44 -3.20
CA LEU A 190 -3.67 18.89 -4.47
C LEU A 190 -3.70 17.70 -5.45
N GLU A 191 -4.50 17.77 -6.49
CA GLU A 191 -4.52 16.76 -7.56
C GLU A 191 -3.13 16.55 -8.18
N SER A 192 -2.36 17.62 -8.33
CA SER A 192 -1.00 17.61 -8.87
C SER A 192 0.05 16.93 -8.00
N ASP A 193 -0.26 16.61 -6.74
CA ASP A 193 0.65 15.91 -5.85
C ASP A 193 0.61 14.39 -6.05
N ILE A 194 -0.42 13.88 -6.71
CA ILE A 194 -0.60 12.45 -6.97
C ILE A 194 -0.06 12.14 -8.36
N LEU A 195 1.10 11.51 -8.42
CA LEU A 195 1.87 11.27 -9.64
C LEU A 195 1.83 9.81 -10.07
N PRO A 196 1.94 9.52 -11.38
CA PRO A 196 2.08 8.14 -11.83
C PRO A 196 3.39 7.54 -11.34
N LEU A 197 3.36 6.27 -10.93
CA LEU A 197 4.57 5.52 -10.58
C LEU A 197 5.40 5.27 -11.86
N PRO A 198 6.69 5.68 -11.90
CA PRO A 198 7.48 5.66 -13.13
C PRO A 198 7.71 4.27 -13.73
N CYS A 199 7.87 3.23 -12.91
CA CYS A 199 8.06 1.85 -13.42
C CYS A 199 6.80 1.24 -13.98
N SER A 200 5.61 1.73 -13.61
CA SER A 200 4.34 1.21 -14.10
C SER A 200 3.81 2.00 -15.31
N HIS A 201 2.80 1.44 -15.96
CA HIS A 201 2.06 2.20 -16.96
C HIS A 201 1.21 3.29 -16.28
N PRO A 202 1.13 4.55 -16.81
CA PRO A 202 0.39 5.65 -16.17
C PRO A 202 -1.09 5.35 -15.91
N ALA A 203 -1.73 4.46 -16.70
CA ALA A 203 -3.10 4.04 -16.46
C ALA A 203 -3.25 2.95 -15.38
N CYS A 204 -2.16 2.57 -14.68
CA CYS A 204 -2.20 1.51 -13.66
C CYS A 204 -2.06 2.05 -12.24
N PHE A 205 -1.02 2.84 -11.97
CA PHE A 205 -0.61 3.11 -10.61
C PHE A 205 -0.21 4.57 -10.42
N HIS A 206 -0.84 5.24 -9.44
CA HIS A 206 -0.50 6.59 -9.02
C HIS A 206 -0.27 6.60 -7.51
N LEU A 207 0.55 7.54 -7.05
CA LEU A 207 0.87 7.66 -5.64
C LEU A 207 1.19 9.09 -5.22
N ALA A 208 1.03 9.33 -3.91
CA ALA A 208 1.60 10.46 -3.21
C ALA A 208 2.20 9.99 -1.88
N TYR A 209 3.39 10.48 -1.56
CA TYR A 209 3.99 10.32 -0.26
C TYR A 209 3.83 11.59 0.57
N LEU A 210 3.47 11.43 1.83
CA LEU A 210 3.23 12.49 2.79
C LEU A 210 4.25 12.38 3.92
N PHE A 211 5.07 13.41 4.09
CA PHE A 211 6.01 13.51 5.19
C PHE A 211 5.32 14.03 6.45
N ASP A 212 5.48 13.33 7.57
CA ASP A 212 4.96 13.70 8.87
C ASP A 212 5.77 14.85 9.47
N LEU A 213 5.15 16.01 9.59
CA LEU A 213 5.71 17.21 10.21
C LEU A 213 5.51 17.26 11.73
N GLY A 214 4.82 16.26 12.29
CA GLY A 214 4.37 16.22 13.67
C GLY A 214 3.01 16.89 13.89
N GLU A 215 2.39 16.61 15.04
CA GLU A 215 1.10 17.20 15.44
C GLU A 215 -0.04 16.96 14.41
N GLY A 216 -0.01 15.82 13.72
CA GLY A 216 -1.00 15.48 12.69
C GLY A 216 -0.90 16.31 11.40
N GLN A 217 0.21 17.01 11.20
CA GLN A 217 0.46 17.79 9.98
C GLN A 217 1.30 17.00 8.99
N TYR A 218 0.92 17.04 7.73
CA TYR A 218 1.59 16.33 6.64
C TYR A 218 1.92 17.27 5.50
N SER A 219 3.00 16.99 4.78
CA SER A 219 3.36 17.68 3.53
C SER A 219 3.69 16.68 2.44
N PRO A 220 3.13 16.83 1.23
CA PRO A 220 3.53 16.01 0.09
C PRO A 220 5.03 16.15 -0.20
N ILE A 221 5.72 15.02 -0.36
CA ILE A 221 7.19 15.01 -0.56
C ILE A 221 7.57 15.67 -1.87
N ASN A 222 6.76 15.51 -2.91
CA ASN A 222 7.02 16.15 -4.23
C ASN A 222 6.98 17.67 -4.21
N ARG A 223 6.43 18.30 -3.18
CA ARG A 223 6.53 19.76 -2.97
C ARG A 223 7.82 20.17 -2.27
N LEU A 224 8.52 19.21 -1.67
CA LEU A 224 9.76 19.43 -0.93
C LEU A 224 11.00 19.16 -1.79
N LEU A 225 10.86 18.33 -2.81
CA LEU A 225 11.91 17.88 -3.72
C LEU A 225 11.65 18.40 -5.14
N ALA A 226 12.70 18.66 -5.89
CA ALA A 226 12.55 18.85 -7.34
C ALA A 226 11.92 17.56 -7.94
N VAL A 227 10.97 17.73 -8.88
CA VAL A 227 10.20 16.59 -9.45
C VAL A 227 11.13 15.49 -9.98
N GLY A 228 12.27 15.86 -10.63
CA GLY A 228 13.24 14.89 -11.12
C GLY A 228 13.87 14.04 -10.02
N ASP A 229 14.25 14.67 -8.90
CA ASP A 229 14.83 13.97 -7.74
C ASP A 229 13.79 13.06 -7.08
N TYR A 230 12.53 13.52 -6.97
CA TYR A 230 11.42 12.72 -6.44
C TYR A 230 11.13 11.49 -7.31
N LEU A 231 11.08 11.65 -8.63
CA LEU A 231 10.83 10.53 -9.55
C LEU A 231 11.98 9.52 -9.55
N SER A 232 13.24 9.94 -9.31
CA SER A 232 14.35 8.99 -9.20
C SER A 232 14.24 8.10 -7.97
N VAL A 233 13.79 8.65 -6.83
CA VAL A 233 13.61 7.91 -5.56
C VAL A 233 12.51 6.87 -5.64
N ILE A 234 11.44 7.14 -6.40
CA ILE A 234 10.30 6.22 -6.54
C ILE A 234 10.35 5.41 -7.84
N ARG A 235 11.44 5.52 -8.61
CA ARG A 235 11.54 4.98 -9.97
C ARG A 235 11.17 3.50 -10.06
N ASP A 236 11.66 2.70 -9.13
CA ASP A 236 11.51 1.24 -9.15
C ASP A 236 10.82 0.71 -7.87
N ARG A 237 10.14 1.56 -7.10
CA ARG A 237 9.62 1.23 -5.77
C ARG A 237 8.19 1.70 -5.57
N ALA A 238 7.40 0.84 -4.97
CA ALA A 238 6.08 1.20 -4.45
C ALA A 238 6.13 1.69 -2.99
N PHE A 239 7.28 1.54 -2.30
CA PHE A 239 7.46 1.97 -0.92
C PHE A 239 8.70 2.87 -0.81
N PHE A 240 8.54 3.99 -0.12
CA PHE A 240 9.65 4.90 0.12
C PHE A 240 10.63 4.25 1.09
N GLY A 241 11.83 3.93 0.60
CA GLY A 241 12.93 3.41 1.42
C GLY A 241 13.89 4.51 1.85
N LEU A 242 14.71 4.23 2.86
CA LEU A 242 15.85 5.05 3.26
C LEU A 242 17.16 4.29 2.95
N ASP A 243 17.29 3.84 1.71
CA ASP A 243 18.56 3.34 1.18
C ASP A 243 19.53 4.49 0.85
N GLU A 244 20.72 4.14 0.35
CA GLU A 244 21.75 5.13 0.04
C GLU A 244 21.25 6.21 -0.93
N GLU A 245 20.53 5.84 -1.99
CA GLU A 245 20.01 6.79 -2.99
C GLU A 245 18.95 7.73 -2.37
N SER A 246 18.00 7.17 -1.61
CA SER A 246 17.01 7.97 -0.87
C SER A 246 17.65 8.87 0.17
N MET A 247 18.74 8.41 0.81
CA MET A 247 19.50 9.18 1.79
C MET A 247 20.26 10.34 1.14
N GLU A 248 20.83 10.17 -0.05
CA GLU A 248 21.45 11.26 -0.81
C GLU A 248 20.43 12.33 -1.18
N VAL A 249 19.25 11.93 -1.65
CA VAL A 249 18.15 12.85 -1.97
C VAL A 249 17.67 13.60 -0.73
N ILE A 250 17.51 12.92 0.42
CA ILE A 250 17.14 13.55 1.68
C ILE A 250 18.24 14.54 2.15
N ASN A 251 19.51 14.17 2.05
CA ASN A 251 20.63 15.07 2.38
C ASN A 251 20.63 16.31 1.49
N LYS A 252 20.44 16.15 0.18
CA LYS A 252 20.29 17.25 -0.76
C LYS A 252 19.11 18.14 -0.39
N LEU A 253 17.95 17.55 -0.09
CA LEU A 253 16.78 18.28 0.38
C LEU A 253 17.09 19.13 1.61
N ILE A 254 17.75 18.54 2.62
CA ILE A 254 18.13 19.27 3.85
C ILE A 254 19.05 20.44 3.52
N PHE A 255 19.99 20.26 2.61
CA PHE A 255 20.90 21.31 2.17
C PHE A 255 20.15 22.42 1.41
N ASP A 256 19.28 22.07 0.47
CA ASP A 256 18.50 23.01 -0.33
C ASP A 256 17.50 23.79 0.54
N LEU A 257 16.84 23.13 1.47
CA LEU A 257 15.96 23.76 2.47
C LEU A 257 16.74 24.66 3.44
N TRP A 258 17.97 24.30 3.77
CA TRP A 258 18.81 25.13 4.65
C TRP A 258 19.32 26.38 3.93
N SER A 259 19.68 26.27 2.67
CA SER A 259 20.11 27.39 1.84
C SER A 259 18.97 28.35 1.47
N SER A 260 17.73 27.85 1.41
CA SER A 260 16.51 28.65 1.13
C SER A 260 15.79 29.15 2.39
N ALA A 261 16.27 28.85 3.60
CA ALA A 261 15.57 28.96 4.88
C ALA A 261 15.34 30.39 5.40
N GLY A 262 15.22 31.39 4.52
CA GLY A 262 14.96 32.78 4.94
C GLY A 262 13.50 33.21 5.04
N SER A 263 12.52 32.47 4.54
CA SER A 263 11.23 33.09 4.21
C SER A 263 9.93 32.35 4.50
N VAL A 264 9.92 31.07 4.94
CA VAL A 264 8.64 30.37 5.19
C VAL A 264 8.65 29.53 6.47
N PRO A 265 7.68 29.73 7.42
CA PRO A 265 7.57 28.97 8.67
C PRO A 265 7.46 27.44 8.50
N VAL A 266 6.83 26.99 7.42
CA VAL A 266 6.69 25.56 7.07
C VAL A 266 8.09 24.94 6.81
N THR A 267 9.01 25.67 6.18
CA THR A 267 10.36 25.22 5.88
C THR A 267 11.17 24.90 7.15
N GLN A 268 11.00 25.66 8.22
CA GLN A 268 11.69 25.41 9.50
C GLN A 268 11.18 24.12 10.20
N LYS A 269 9.88 23.85 10.15
CA LYS A 269 9.30 22.58 10.68
C LYS A 269 9.83 21.38 9.90
N ILE A 270 9.84 21.44 8.57
CA ILE A 270 10.37 20.39 7.70
C ILE A 270 11.85 20.14 8.03
N LEU A 271 12.67 21.17 8.09
CA LEU A 271 14.09 21.08 8.43
C LEU A 271 14.32 20.45 9.79
N SER A 272 13.55 20.83 10.81
CA SER A 272 13.70 20.27 12.17
C SER A 272 13.33 18.79 12.20
N SER A 273 12.25 18.41 11.53
CA SER A 273 11.77 17.01 11.46
C SER A 273 12.74 16.14 10.65
N ALA A 274 13.22 16.63 9.50
CA ALA A 274 14.21 15.92 8.69
C ALA A 274 15.55 15.75 9.44
N LYS A 275 16.06 16.80 10.11
CA LYS A 275 17.26 16.69 10.95
C LYS A 275 17.10 15.71 12.11
N LYS A 276 15.92 15.65 12.73
CA LYS A 276 15.63 14.69 13.80
C LYS A 276 15.69 13.27 13.24
N LEU A 277 15.01 13.01 12.14
CA LEU A 277 15.01 11.71 11.45
C LEU A 277 16.43 11.27 11.09
N MET A 278 17.23 12.16 10.49
CA MET A 278 18.62 11.86 10.12
C MET A 278 19.49 11.51 11.33
N ARG A 279 19.33 12.21 12.45
CA ARG A 279 20.08 11.89 13.68
C ARG A 279 19.68 10.52 14.25
N GLU A 280 18.42 10.15 14.16
CA GLU A 280 17.92 8.85 14.62
C GLU A 280 18.44 7.71 13.74
N ILE A 281 18.50 7.92 12.42
CA ILE A 281 19.07 6.97 11.46
C ILE A 281 20.58 6.82 11.69
N SER A 282 21.32 7.92 11.80
CA SER A 282 22.78 7.91 11.91
C SER A 282 23.30 7.26 13.19
N ARG A 283 22.51 7.21 14.26
CA ARG A 283 22.93 6.66 15.55
C ARG A 283 23.15 5.15 15.58
N ASN A 284 22.46 4.39 14.74
CA ASN A 284 22.61 2.94 14.60
C ASN A 284 22.09 2.52 13.23
N TYR A 285 22.82 2.89 12.17
CA TYR A 285 22.40 2.60 10.81
C TYR A 285 22.40 1.10 10.52
N THR A 286 21.21 0.57 10.24
CA THR A 286 21.01 -0.65 9.47
C THR A 286 19.95 -0.36 8.41
N PRO A 287 20.03 -0.96 7.21
CA PRO A 287 19.01 -0.74 6.18
C PRO A 287 17.59 -1.01 6.69
N LYS A 288 17.38 -2.09 7.45
CA LYS A 288 16.08 -2.44 8.05
C LYS A 288 15.57 -1.33 8.99
N LYS A 289 16.44 -0.82 9.89
CA LYS A 289 16.06 0.26 10.82
C LYS A 289 15.77 1.57 10.08
N ALA A 290 16.53 1.89 9.05
CA ALA A 290 16.29 3.06 8.22
C ALA A 290 14.93 2.98 7.50
N MET A 291 14.58 1.82 6.94
CA MET A 291 13.28 1.60 6.32
C MET A 291 12.13 1.67 7.35
N THR A 292 12.29 1.10 8.54
CA THR A 292 11.29 1.17 9.61
C THR A 292 11.05 2.61 10.03
N LEU A 293 12.12 3.37 10.34
CA LEU A 293 12.02 4.79 10.74
C LEU A 293 11.44 5.66 9.61
N GLY A 294 11.84 5.41 8.37
CA GLY A 294 11.27 6.08 7.20
C GLY A 294 9.78 5.80 7.06
N GLY A 295 9.39 4.54 7.18
CA GLY A 295 7.99 4.12 7.18
C GLY A 295 7.17 4.76 8.30
N GLU A 296 7.77 5.08 9.46
CA GLU A 296 7.10 5.77 10.58
C GLU A 296 6.90 7.27 10.34
N LYS A 297 7.67 7.87 9.43
CA LYS A 297 7.59 9.30 9.10
C LYS A 297 6.92 9.58 7.77
N ILE A 298 6.54 8.55 7.04
CA ILE A 298 5.92 8.68 5.74
C ILE A 298 4.59 7.95 5.73
N LYS A 299 3.54 8.65 5.34
CA LYS A 299 2.27 8.06 4.92
C LYS A 299 2.20 8.02 3.41
N SER A 300 1.48 7.04 2.86
CA SER A 300 1.37 6.86 1.41
C SER A 300 -0.08 6.74 0.99
N ILE A 301 -0.43 7.40 -0.09
CA ILE A 301 -1.71 7.18 -0.77
C ILE A 301 -1.42 6.58 -2.14
N PHE A 302 -2.11 5.49 -2.46
CA PHE A 302 -1.97 4.79 -3.71
C PHE A 302 -3.32 4.70 -4.42
N ILE A 303 -3.30 4.85 -5.74
CA ILE A 303 -4.41 4.49 -6.62
C ILE A 303 -3.90 3.37 -7.51
N HIS A 304 -4.52 2.20 -7.44
CA HIS A 304 -4.14 1.06 -8.27
C HIS A 304 -5.33 0.56 -9.08
N HIS A 305 -5.34 0.87 -10.37
CA HIS A 305 -6.38 0.46 -11.28
C HIS A 305 -5.97 -0.84 -11.99
N PHE A 306 -6.45 -1.97 -11.49
CA PHE A 306 -6.26 -3.27 -12.12
C PHE A 306 -6.98 -3.34 -13.48
N MET A 307 -6.41 -4.12 -14.37
CA MET A 307 -7.10 -4.47 -15.63
C MET A 307 -8.02 -5.68 -15.41
N ASP A 308 -9.13 -5.65 -16.10
CA ASP A 308 -10.02 -6.78 -16.29
C ASP A 308 -10.18 -7.14 -17.78
N ARG A 309 -11.05 -8.07 -18.10
CA ARG A 309 -11.27 -8.52 -19.50
C ARG A 309 -11.80 -7.44 -20.44
N TYR A 310 -12.37 -6.33 -19.91
CA TYR A 310 -12.98 -5.27 -20.72
C TYR A 310 -12.00 -4.14 -21.04
N ASN A 311 -10.91 -4.02 -20.28
CA ASN A 311 -9.89 -3.00 -20.46
C ASN A 311 -8.47 -3.55 -20.48
N PHE A 312 -8.32 -4.84 -20.81
CA PHE A 312 -7.01 -5.49 -20.86
C PHE A 312 -6.14 -4.93 -21.98
N ASP A 313 -4.92 -4.54 -21.64
CA ASP A 313 -3.93 -3.93 -22.51
C ASP A 313 -2.55 -4.57 -22.29
N LEU A 314 -1.94 -5.09 -23.35
CA LEU A 314 -0.64 -5.74 -23.29
C LEU A 314 0.49 -4.77 -22.93
N SER A 315 0.39 -3.48 -23.33
CA SER A 315 1.41 -2.48 -22.99
C SER A 315 1.44 -2.22 -21.48
N ARG A 316 0.29 -2.24 -20.85
CA ARG A 316 0.15 -2.17 -19.39
C ARG A 316 0.66 -3.44 -18.71
N ALA A 317 0.34 -4.61 -19.26
CA ALA A 317 0.81 -5.89 -18.71
C ALA A 317 2.34 -6.00 -18.73
N ASN A 318 2.97 -5.56 -19.83
CA ASN A 318 4.43 -5.57 -19.98
C ASN A 318 5.17 -4.60 -19.02
N LYS A 319 4.48 -3.59 -18.50
CA LYS A 319 5.00 -2.63 -17.51
C LYS A 319 4.45 -2.90 -16.10
N CYS A 320 4.03 -4.12 -15.80
CA CYS A 320 3.46 -4.44 -14.50
C CYS A 320 4.55 -4.59 -13.44
N CYS A 321 4.52 -3.74 -12.43
CA CYS A 321 5.45 -3.81 -11.28
C CYS A 321 4.98 -4.78 -10.19
N GLN A 322 3.75 -5.30 -10.30
CA GLN A 322 3.19 -6.27 -9.35
C GLN A 322 3.10 -7.64 -9.99
N GLN A 323 3.87 -8.59 -9.48
CA GLN A 323 4.04 -9.91 -10.03
C GLN A 323 3.55 -10.98 -9.07
N TYR A 324 2.98 -12.07 -9.60
CA TYR A 324 2.76 -13.31 -8.88
C TYR A 324 3.90 -14.27 -9.20
N PRO A 325 4.73 -14.63 -8.22
CA PRO A 325 5.70 -15.70 -8.38
C PRO A 325 4.98 -17.04 -8.33
N LEU A 326 5.34 -17.95 -9.24
CA LEU A 326 4.78 -19.29 -9.32
C LEU A 326 5.81 -20.34 -8.88
N SER A 327 5.32 -21.53 -8.53
CA SER A 327 6.17 -22.65 -8.10
C SER A 327 7.11 -23.17 -9.19
N ASP A 328 6.85 -22.86 -10.46
CA ASP A 328 7.72 -23.17 -11.60
C ASP A 328 8.86 -22.14 -11.80
N GLY A 329 9.01 -21.18 -10.89
CA GLY A 329 10.02 -20.12 -10.96
C GLY A 329 9.66 -18.95 -11.89
N THR A 330 8.48 -18.96 -12.51
CA THR A 330 8.06 -17.86 -13.39
C THR A 330 7.37 -16.75 -12.61
N LEU A 331 7.52 -15.50 -13.07
CA LEU A 331 6.78 -14.34 -12.61
C LEU A 331 5.65 -14.01 -13.58
N ARG A 332 4.46 -13.76 -13.07
CA ARG A 332 3.32 -13.37 -13.88
C ARG A 332 2.72 -12.04 -13.45
N PRO A 333 2.53 -11.09 -14.41
CA PRO A 333 1.83 -9.85 -14.13
C PRO A 333 0.49 -10.09 -13.45
N CYS A 334 0.20 -9.35 -12.40
CA CYS A 334 -0.98 -9.56 -11.56
C CYS A 334 -2.29 -9.61 -12.36
N CYS A 335 -2.51 -8.65 -13.27
CA CYS A 335 -3.72 -8.62 -14.10
C CYS A 335 -3.79 -9.77 -15.08
N THR A 336 -2.64 -10.20 -15.65
CA THR A 336 -2.59 -11.39 -16.53
C THR A 336 -2.96 -12.65 -15.77
N PHE A 337 -2.38 -12.83 -14.57
CA PHE A 337 -2.69 -13.97 -13.74
C PHE A 337 -4.17 -14.02 -13.34
N ASN A 338 -4.72 -12.90 -12.85
CA ASN A 338 -6.10 -12.83 -12.39
C ASN A 338 -7.14 -13.04 -13.52
N ASN A 339 -6.84 -12.59 -14.74
CA ASN A 339 -7.79 -12.72 -15.85
C ASN A 339 -7.67 -14.04 -16.61
N PHE A 340 -6.48 -14.67 -16.67
CA PHE A 340 -6.25 -15.81 -17.59
C PHE A 340 -5.71 -17.07 -16.95
N SER A 341 -5.15 -17.02 -15.73
CA SER A 341 -4.44 -18.15 -15.13
C SER A 341 -5.08 -18.67 -13.84
N ARG A 342 -5.86 -17.87 -13.12
CA ARG A 342 -6.41 -18.21 -11.81
C ARG A 342 -7.34 -19.42 -11.80
N GLU A 343 -7.94 -19.77 -12.93
CA GLU A 343 -8.82 -20.95 -13.07
C GLU A 343 -8.05 -22.26 -13.30
N ARG A 344 -6.73 -22.20 -13.55
CA ARG A 344 -5.89 -23.37 -13.85
C ARG A 344 -5.10 -23.88 -12.64
N LEU A 345 -5.24 -23.21 -11.51
CA LEU A 345 -4.70 -23.56 -10.20
C LEU A 345 -5.82 -24.01 -9.27
#